data_9fc9ef579d4d22be65cad33d57faa614
#
_entry.id   9fc9ef579d4d22be65cad33d57faa614
#
_cell.length_a   1.000
_cell.length_b   1.000
_cell.length_c   1.000
_cell.angle_alpha   90.00
_cell.angle_beta   90.00
_cell.angle_gamma   90.00
#
_symmetry.space_group_name_H-M   'P 1'
#
loop_
_entity.id
_entity.type
_entity.pdbx_description
1 polymer ?
#
loop_
_entity_poly.entity_id
_entity_poly.type
_entity_poly.pdbx_seq_one_letter_code
_entity_poly.pdbx_strand_id
1 'polypeptide(L)'
;MKLLEINHVEKSFDDLNVLKDISLSVEDGEIVSIIGPSGSGKSTLLRCATMLETMDSGEIVYLGKKAVWSDENGKLNYADKKDLKEIQSQYGLVFQNFNLFPHFSVLKNITDAPIHVQKRDKEEVYKEARELLKKMGLED
;
A
#
# COMPACT_ATOMS: atom_id res chain seq x y z
N MET A 1 -9.91 7.25 -14.79
CA MET A 1 -8.41 7.31 -14.70
C MET A 1 -7.93 6.18 -13.83
N LYS A 2 -6.94 5.45 -14.28
CA LYS A 2 -6.35 4.35 -13.50
C LYS A 2 -5.46 4.90 -12.39
N LEU A 3 -5.78 4.57 -11.16
CA LEU A 3 -4.99 4.97 -9.98
C LEU A 3 -3.86 4.01 -9.71
N LEU A 4 -4.10 2.71 -9.91
CA LEU A 4 -3.14 1.64 -9.72
C LEU A 4 -3.23 0.66 -10.87
N GLU A 5 -2.09 0.25 -11.39
CA GLU A 5 -1.99 -0.83 -12.37
C GLU A 5 -0.96 -1.84 -11.89
N ILE A 6 -1.36 -3.09 -11.86
CA ILE A 6 -0.50 -4.24 -11.59
C ILE A 6 -0.49 -5.06 -12.87
N ASN A 7 0.66 -5.20 -13.49
CA ASN A 7 0.78 -5.82 -14.80
C ASN A 7 1.75 -7.00 -14.76
N HIS A 8 1.25 -8.19 -15.01
CA HIS A 8 2.03 -9.42 -15.14
C HIS A 8 2.98 -9.68 -13.96
N VAL A 9 2.51 -9.43 -12.73
CA VAL A 9 3.33 -9.61 -11.54
C VAL A 9 3.47 -11.07 -11.18
N GLU A 10 4.71 -11.48 -10.95
CA GLU A 10 5.06 -12.83 -10.50
C GLU A 10 5.88 -12.75 -9.22
N LYS A 11 5.65 -13.70 -8.33
CA LYS A 11 6.42 -13.85 -7.08
C LYS A 11 6.46 -15.30 -6.66
N SER A 12 7.66 -15.78 -6.39
CA SER A 12 7.93 -17.11 -5.82
C SER A 12 8.73 -16.97 -4.53
N PHE A 13 8.49 -17.90 -3.61
CA PHE A 13 9.31 -18.09 -2.41
C PHE A 13 9.88 -19.49 -2.51
N ASP A 14 11.20 -19.61 -2.71
CA ASP A 14 11.89 -20.85 -2.99
C ASP A 14 11.22 -21.59 -4.16
N ASP A 15 10.72 -22.80 -3.94
CA ASP A 15 10.04 -23.59 -4.97
C ASP A 15 8.54 -23.31 -5.09
N LEU A 16 7.99 -22.43 -4.23
CA LEU A 16 6.57 -22.12 -4.20
C LEU A 16 6.25 -20.88 -5.04
N ASN A 17 5.61 -21.06 -6.18
CA ASN A 17 5.14 -19.94 -7.02
C ASN A 17 3.80 -19.42 -6.49
N VAL A 18 3.85 -18.28 -5.80
CA VAL A 18 2.69 -17.67 -5.11
C VAL A 18 1.87 -16.79 -6.04
N LEU A 19 2.52 -15.89 -6.80
CA LEU A 19 1.87 -15.04 -7.79
C LEU A 19 2.28 -15.49 -9.19
N LYS A 20 1.29 -15.82 -10.01
CA LYS A 20 1.47 -16.38 -11.35
C LYS A 20 0.82 -15.45 -12.36
N ASP A 21 1.58 -14.51 -12.91
CA ASP A 21 1.10 -13.60 -13.97
C ASP A 21 -0.19 -12.87 -13.56
N ILE A 22 -0.12 -12.12 -12.48
CA ILE A 22 -1.28 -11.38 -11.95
C ILE A 22 -1.33 -9.99 -12.57
N SER A 23 -2.49 -9.67 -13.16
CA SER A 23 -2.78 -8.34 -13.70
C SER A 23 -4.12 -7.85 -13.18
N LEU A 24 -4.15 -6.62 -12.69
CA LEU A 24 -5.37 -5.92 -12.30
C LEU A 24 -5.14 -4.41 -12.33
N SER A 25 -6.21 -3.65 -12.39
CA SER A 25 -6.15 -2.20 -12.26
C SER A 25 -7.26 -1.71 -11.35
N VAL A 26 -7.07 -0.54 -10.77
CA VAL A 26 -8.06 0.16 -9.95
C VAL A 26 -8.25 1.54 -10.52
N GLU A 27 -9.49 1.90 -10.83
CA GLU A 27 -9.85 3.21 -11.35
C GLU A 27 -10.38 4.14 -10.24
N ASP A 28 -10.44 5.41 -10.55
CA ASP A 28 -10.96 6.41 -9.62
C ASP A 28 -12.41 6.08 -9.23
N GLY A 29 -12.67 6.08 -7.92
CA GLY A 29 -13.99 5.71 -7.37
C GLY A 29 -14.29 4.22 -7.34
N GLU A 30 -13.40 3.36 -7.84
CA GLU A 30 -13.60 1.92 -7.91
C GLU A 30 -13.17 1.23 -6.60
N ILE A 31 -13.93 0.21 -6.23
CA ILE A 31 -13.56 -0.71 -5.14
C ILE A 31 -13.32 -2.09 -5.73
N VAL A 32 -12.10 -2.58 -5.59
CA VAL A 32 -11.70 -3.91 -6.07
C VAL A 32 -11.52 -4.85 -4.88
N SER A 33 -12.17 -6.01 -4.93
CA SER A 33 -12.01 -7.05 -3.92
C SER A 33 -11.21 -8.23 -4.47
N ILE A 34 -10.25 -8.71 -3.67
CA ILE A 34 -9.44 -9.89 -3.99
C ILE A 34 -9.93 -11.02 -3.10
N ILE A 35 -10.44 -12.08 -3.71
CA ILE A 35 -11.06 -13.21 -3.01
C ILE A 35 -10.23 -14.48 -3.30
N GLY A 36 -10.07 -15.30 -2.30
CA GLY A 36 -9.39 -16.59 -2.42
C GLY A 36 -9.15 -17.22 -1.05
N PRO A 37 -8.82 -18.52 -1.01
CA PRO A 37 -8.53 -19.20 0.24
C PRO A 37 -7.25 -18.67 0.89
N SER A 38 -7.07 -19.00 2.18
CA SER A 38 -5.83 -18.70 2.89
C SER A 38 -4.63 -19.31 2.17
N GLY A 39 -3.55 -18.56 2.06
CA GLY A 39 -2.34 -19.01 1.34
C GLY A 39 -2.38 -18.87 -0.17
N SER A 40 -3.42 -18.25 -0.75
CA SER A 40 -3.53 -18.04 -2.20
C SER A 40 -2.71 -16.86 -2.75
N GLY A 41 -2.04 -16.10 -1.88
CA GLY A 41 -1.18 -14.99 -2.30
C GLY A 41 -1.81 -13.60 -2.22
N LYS A 42 -3.00 -13.44 -1.66
CA LYS A 42 -3.69 -12.13 -1.54
C LYS A 42 -2.84 -11.09 -0.82
N SER A 43 -2.33 -11.43 0.36
CA SER A 43 -1.46 -10.54 1.15
C SER A 43 -0.13 -10.29 0.45
N THR A 44 0.42 -11.28 -0.21
CA THR A 44 1.67 -11.15 -0.99
C THR A 44 1.48 -10.14 -2.12
N LEU A 45 0.35 -10.19 -2.83
CA LEU A 45 0.05 -9.24 -3.89
C LEU A 45 -0.01 -7.79 -3.36
N LEU A 46 -0.69 -7.56 -2.24
CA LEU A 46 -0.77 -6.24 -1.62
C LEU A 46 0.60 -5.76 -1.14
N ARG A 47 1.43 -6.64 -0.60
CA ARG A 47 2.79 -6.30 -0.18
C ARG A 47 3.68 -5.95 -1.37
N CYS A 48 3.58 -6.65 -2.48
CA CYS A 48 4.28 -6.30 -3.71
C CYS A 48 3.80 -4.96 -4.26
N ALA A 49 2.49 -4.73 -4.29
CA ALA A 49 1.91 -3.46 -4.76
C ALA A 49 2.35 -2.25 -3.94
N THR A 50 2.57 -2.43 -2.65
CA THR A 50 3.04 -1.38 -1.73
C THR A 50 4.54 -1.39 -1.50
N MET A 51 5.28 -2.19 -2.26
CA MET A 51 6.75 -2.30 -2.21
C MET A 51 7.29 -2.75 -0.84
N LEU A 52 6.48 -3.44 -0.06
CA LEU A 52 6.90 -4.11 1.17
C LEU A 52 7.48 -5.50 0.91
N GLU A 53 7.25 -6.04 -0.28
CA GLU A 53 7.84 -7.28 -0.77
C GLU A 53 8.40 -7.04 -2.17
N THR A 54 9.51 -7.67 -2.49
CA THR A 54 10.12 -7.59 -3.82
C THR A 54 9.46 -8.61 -4.74
N MET A 55 8.85 -8.19 -5.83
CA MET A 55 8.34 -9.09 -6.87
C MET A 55 9.48 -9.65 -7.72
N ASP A 56 9.25 -10.75 -8.40
CA ASP A 56 10.25 -11.35 -9.29
C ASP A 56 10.21 -10.74 -10.69
N SER A 57 9.02 -10.46 -11.20
CA SER A 57 8.82 -9.82 -12.51
C SER A 57 7.48 -9.10 -12.55
N GLY A 58 7.28 -8.31 -13.58
CA GLY A 58 6.06 -7.54 -13.82
C GLY A 58 6.27 -6.05 -13.66
N GLU A 59 5.19 -5.34 -13.46
CA GLU A 59 5.19 -3.88 -13.40
C GLU A 59 4.10 -3.39 -12.44
N ILE A 60 4.41 -2.36 -11.67
CA ILE A 60 3.45 -1.66 -10.80
C ILE A 60 3.50 -0.18 -11.11
N VAL A 61 2.34 0.40 -11.43
CA VAL A 61 2.19 1.79 -11.85
C VAL A 61 1.17 2.49 -10.97
N TYR A 62 1.52 3.65 -10.44
CA TYR A 62 0.64 4.53 -9.69
C TYR A 62 0.45 5.84 -10.43
N LEU A 63 -0.80 6.17 -10.77
CA LEU A 63 -1.15 7.41 -11.47
C LEU A 63 -0.27 7.69 -12.71
N GLY A 64 0.00 6.63 -13.48
CA GLY A 64 0.82 6.72 -14.69
C GLY A 64 2.33 6.70 -14.47
N LYS A 65 2.79 6.66 -13.21
CA LYS A 65 4.22 6.55 -12.89
C LYS A 65 4.59 5.13 -12.50
N LYS A 66 5.60 4.58 -13.16
CA LYS A 66 6.12 3.26 -12.81
C LYS A 66 6.86 3.32 -11.47
N ALA A 67 6.39 2.53 -10.51
CA ALA A 67 7.06 2.37 -9.22
C ALA A 67 8.16 1.31 -9.31
N VAL A 68 7.84 0.18 -9.93
CA VAL A 68 8.74 -0.95 -10.12
C VAL A 68 8.37 -1.66 -11.42
N TRP A 69 9.38 -2.12 -12.16
CA TRP A 69 9.19 -2.84 -13.43
C TRP A 69 10.38 -3.76 -13.75
N SER A 70 10.09 -4.85 -14.45
CA SER A 70 11.14 -5.68 -15.02
C SER A 70 11.48 -5.24 -16.44
N ASP A 71 12.78 -5.19 -16.77
CA ASP A 71 13.25 -4.83 -18.12
C ASP A 71 13.31 -6.06 -19.04
N GLU A 72 13.76 -5.84 -20.27
CA GLU A 72 13.88 -6.87 -21.30
C GLU A 72 14.79 -8.04 -20.88
N ASN A 73 15.74 -7.78 -19.97
CA ASN A 73 16.66 -8.78 -19.45
C ASN A 73 16.14 -9.48 -18.18
N GLY A 74 14.91 -9.16 -17.76
CA GLY A 74 14.32 -9.69 -16.55
C GLY A 74 14.84 -9.05 -15.26
N LYS A 75 15.60 -7.96 -15.37
CA LYS A 75 16.10 -7.22 -14.21
C LYS A 75 15.02 -6.29 -13.67
N LEU A 76 14.84 -6.33 -12.36
CA LEU A 76 13.89 -5.46 -11.67
C LEU A 76 14.48 -4.06 -11.48
N ASN A 77 13.71 -3.04 -11.84
CA ASN A 77 14.06 -1.64 -11.70
C ASN A 77 13.04 -0.93 -10.82
N TYR A 78 13.51 -0.02 -9.98
CA TYR A 78 12.67 0.83 -9.15
C TYR A 78 12.78 2.27 -9.60
N ALA A 79 11.70 3.04 -9.45
CA ALA A 79 11.74 4.49 -9.62
C ALA A 79 12.79 5.10 -8.68
N ASP A 80 13.23 6.33 -8.97
CA ASP A 80 14.16 7.02 -8.10
C ASP A 80 13.51 7.35 -6.73
N LYS A 81 14.33 7.74 -5.76
CA LYS A 81 13.85 8.01 -4.40
C LYS A 81 12.78 9.09 -4.33
N LYS A 82 12.88 10.09 -5.20
CA LYS A 82 11.91 11.20 -5.24
C LYS A 82 10.55 10.70 -5.72
N ASP A 83 10.54 9.97 -6.82
CA ASP A 83 9.31 9.42 -7.40
C ASP A 83 8.68 8.37 -6.49
N LEU A 84 9.48 7.50 -5.87
CA LEU A 84 8.99 6.53 -4.89
C LEU A 84 8.32 7.21 -3.70
N LYS A 85 8.90 8.28 -3.19
CA LYS A 85 8.32 9.03 -2.07
C LYS A 85 6.99 9.68 -2.46
N GLU A 86 6.90 10.24 -3.66
CA GLU A 86 5.65 10.77 -4.19
C GLU A 86 4.58 9.69 -4.34
N ILE A 87 4.95 8.54 -4.91
CA ILE A 87 4.06 7.39 -5.08
C ILE A 87 3.56 6.89 -3.71
N GLN A 88 4.44 6.74 -2.74
CA GLN A 88 4.09 6.30 -1.38
C GLN A 88 3.14 7.25 -0.65
N SER A 89 3.12 8.52 -1.03
CA SER A 89 2.17 9.49 -0.48
C SER A 89 0.73 9.33 -1.01
N GLN A 90 0.55 8.53 -2.06
CA GLN A 90 -0.72 8.39 -2.77
C GLN A 90 -1.55 7.18 -2.31
N TYR A 91 -1.00 6.33 -1.47
CA TYR A 91 -1.74 5.19 -0.93
C TYR A 91 -1.54 5.04 0.57
N GLY A 92 -2.45 4.33 1.20
CA GLY A 92 -2.31 3.85 2.57
C GLY A 92 -2.52 2.35 2.62
N LEU A 93 -1.85 1.67 3.53
CA LEU A 93 -1.99 0.24 3.74
C LEU A 93 -2.53 -0.02 5.15
N VAL A 94 -3.60 -0.81 5.23
CA VAL A 94 -4.12 -1.31 6.50
C VAL A 94 -3.75 -2.78 6.63
N PHE A 95 -2.99 -3.11 7.68
CA PHE A 95 -2.54 -4.46 7.94
C PHE A 95 -3.63 -5.32 8.58
N GLN A 96 -3.60 -6.62 8.35
CA GLN A 96 -4.53 -7.58 8.93
C GLN A 96 -4.51 -7.55 10.46
N ASN A 97 -3.35 -7.40 11.06
CA ASN A 97 -3.15 -7.34 12.51
C ASN A 97 -3.10 -5.90 13.06
N PHE A 98 -3.57 -4.92 12.27
CA PHE A 98 -3.59 -3.50 12.60
C PHE A 98 -2.21 -2.87 12.80
N ASN A 99 -1.22 -3.55 13.34
CA ASN A 99 0.17 -3.10 13.58
C ASN A 99 0.25 -1.75 14.32
N LEU A 100 -0.57 -1.59 15.34
CA LEU A 100 -0.54 -0.40 16.18
C LEU A 100 0.71 -0.39 17.06
N PHE A 101 1.22 0.80 17.35
CA PHE A 101 2.30 0.97 18.32
C PHE A 101 1.75 0.79 19.74
N PRO A 102 2.13 -0.28 20.46
CA PRO A 102 1.52 -0.60 21.75
C PRO A 102 1.86 0.41 22.85
N HIS A 103 2.95 1.15 22.69
CA HIS A 103 3.36 2.21 23.63
C HIS A 103 2.76 3.58 23.32
N PHE A 104 2.00 3.70 22.22
CA PHE A 104 1.29 4.95 21.89
C PHE A 104 -0.15 4.87 22.38
N SER A 105 -0.73 6.03 22.71
CA SER A 105 -2.17 6.14 22.91
C SER A 105 -2.92 5.91 21.59
N VAL A 106 -4.22 5.70 21.66
CA VAL A 106 -5.08 5.59 20.47
C VAL A 106 -4.94 6.87 19.62
N LEU A 107 -5.04 8.01 20.24
CA LEU A 107 -4.92 9.31 19.56
C LEU A 107 -3.55 9.45 18.86
N LYS A 108 -2.48 9.08 19.51
CA LYS A 108 -1.13 9.13 18.93
C LYS A 108 -0.94 8.17 17.76
N ASN A 109 -1.51 6.97 17.81
CA ASN A 109 -1.51 6.04 16.68
C ASN A 109 -2.19 6.63 15.44
N ILE A 110 -3.23 7.43 15.62
CA ILE A 110 -3.96 8.08 14.52
C ILE A 110 -3.18 9.27 13.98
N THR A 111 -2.59 10.07 14.85
CA THR A 111 -2.04 11.39 14.50
C THR A 111 -0.58 11.40 14.11
N ASP A 112 0.18 10.36 14.47
CA ASP A 112 1.64 10.35 14.29
C ASP A 112 2.06 10.47 12.82
N ALA A 113 1.53 9.63 11.95
CA ALA A 113 1.88 9.65 10.53
C ALA A 113 1.44 10.95 9.82
N PRO A 114 0.20 11.44 9.99
CA PRO A 114 -0.19 12.72 9.39
C PRO A 114 0.70 13.89 9.81
N ILE A 115 1.12 13.93 11.06
CA ILE A 115 1.97 15.02 11.58
C ILE A 115 3.42 14.86 11.11
N HIS A 116 4.03 13.70 11.33
CA HIS A 116 5.46 13.51 11.14
C HIS A 116 5.86 13.08 9.72
N VAL A 117 5.02 12.34 9.01
CA VAL A 117 5.29 11.88 7.65
C VAL A 117 4.70 12.82 6.61
N GLN A 118 3.42 13.15 6.74
CA GLN A 118 2.72 14.05 5.81
C GLN A 118 2.94 15.52 6.08
N LYS A 119 3.54 15.86 7.22
CA LYS A 119 3.83 17.25 7.63
C LYS A 119 2.58 18.14 7.67
N ARG A 120 1.44 17.58 8.04
CA ARG A 120 0.20 18.31 8.18
C ARG A 120 0.18 19.15 9.46
N ASP A 121 -0.67 20.16 9.51
CA ASP A 121 -0.85 21.00 10.70
C ASP A 121 -1.35 20.18 11.89
N LYS A 122 -0.65 20.31 13.01
CA LYS A 122 -0.88 19.51 14.22
C LYS A 122 -2.29 19.70 14.80
N GLU A 123 -2.76 20.93 14.89
CA GLU A 123 -4.09 21.22 15.44
C GLU A 123 -5.21 20.67 14.58
N GLU A 124 -5.08 20.81 13.26
CA GLU A 124 -6.02 20.27 12.29
C GLU A 124 -6.07 18.73 12.37
N VAL A 125 -4.92 18.07 12.44
CA VAL A 125 -4.83 16.61 12.56
C VAL A 125 -5.49 16.12 13.85
N TYR A 126 -5.25 16.77 14.98
CA TYR A 126 -5.89 16.40 16.26
C TYR A 126 -7.41 16.57 16.21
N LYS A 127 -7.88 17.65 15.61
CA LYS A 127 -9.31 17.89 15.44
C LYS A 127 -9.97 16.80 14.60
N GLU A 128 -9.39 16.50 13.46
CA GLU A 128 -9.88 15.45 12.55
C GLU A 128 -9.85 14.08 13.22
N ALA A 129 -8.79 13.74 13.95
CA ALA A 129 -8.67 12.48 14.68
C ALA A 129 -9.77 12.32 15.72
N ARG A 130 -10.08 13.37 16.49
CA ARG A 130 -11.17 13.36 17.48
C ARG A 130 -12.54 13.20 16.82
N GLU A 131 -12.76 13.84 15.67
CA GLU A 131 -14.00 13.69 14.91
C GLU A 131 -14.18 12.25 14.40
N LEU A 132 -13.10 11.62 13.94
CA LEU A 132 -13.12 10.21 13.52
C LEU A 132 -13.43 9.28 14.69
N LEU A 133 -12.79 9.47 15.84
CA LEU A 133 -13.06 8.69 17.06
C LEU A 133 -14.52 8.83 17.49
N LYS A 134 -15.06 10.03 17.42
CA LYS A 134 -16.47 10.29 17.72
C LYS A 134 -17.40 9.51 16.78
N LYS A 135 -17.13 9.53 15.48
CA LYS A 135 -17.89 8.77 14.48
C LYS A 135 -17.86 7.26 14.75
N MET A 136 -16.80 6.76 15.34
CA MET A 136 -16.64 5.34 15.70
C MET A 136 -17.17 5.00 17.09
N GLY A 137 -17.72 5.97 17.81
CA GLY A 137 -18.20 5.76 19.18
C GLY A 137 -17.09 5.58 20.21
N LEU A 138 -15.90 6.13 19.95
CA LEU A 138 -14.70 5.98 20.77
C LEU A 138 -14.24 7.30 21.38
N GLU A 139 -15.16 8.18 21.73
CA GLU A 139 -14.84 9.51 22.30
C GLU A 139 -14.21 9.46 23.68
N ASP A 140 -14.51 8.44 24.47
CA ASP A 140 -14.14 8.31 25.87
C ASP A 140 -12.82 7.57 26.07
#